data_fcd2f040bdcac06a2ee6c0ae175dffe3
#
_entry.id   fcd2f040bdcac06a2ee6c0ae175dffe3
#
_cell.length_a   1.000
_cell.length_b   1.000
_cell.length_c   1.000
_cell.angle_alpha   90.00
_cell.angle_beta   90.00
_cell.angle_gamma   90.00
#
_symmetry.space_group_name_H-M   'P 1'
#
loop_
_entity.id
_entity.type
_entity.pdbx_description
1 polymer ?
#
loop_
_entity_poly.entity_id
_entity_poly.type
_entity_poly.pdbx_seq_one_letter_code
_entity_poly.pdbx_strand_id
1 'polypeptide(L)'
;MIYVENKDLVIPGEVLADDEYYSGRGTFKEDGKICSSLMGLVSLRNKKIRVIPLKSKYVPKKGDVVIGKIKDVRFSMWDVDINSPYSGILPAFEVFGREKKELNKVFDVGDVLFLRVVDVDEVKKVKLGLKGRGMGKFRGGIIVDITPTKVPRLIGKKGSMINMIKDKTNCKIIVGQNGLVWVKGDEDMEQLTKEIIHMIEAEA
;
A
#
# COMPACT_ATOMS: atom_id res chain seq x y z
N MET A 1 -13.21 31.95 -2.72
CA MET A 1 -13.80 31.62 -1.39
C MET A 1 -13.66 30.13 -1.12
N ILE A 2 -13.52 29.70 0.14
CA ILE A 2 -13.51 28.27 0.54
C ILE A 2 -14.83 27.92 1.21
N TYR A 3 -15.38 26.73 0.90
CA TYR A 3 -16.69 26.27 1.40
C TYR A 3 -16.58 25.12 2.40
N VAL A 4 -15.39 24.57 2.60
CA VAL A 4 -15.10 23.42 3.46
C VAL A 4 -13.92 23.69 4.38
N GLU A 5 -13.87 22.99 5.49
CA GLU A 5 -12.75 23.04 6.44
C GLU A 5 -11.79 21.86 6.24
N ASN A 6 -10.61 21.96 6.85
CA ASN A 6 -9.65 20.87 6.82
C ASN A 6 -10.19 19.67 7.63
N LYS A 7 -10.20 18.48 7.03
CA LYS A 7 -10.77 17.22 7.53
C LYS A 7 -12.29 17.08 7.40
N ASP A 8 -12.98 17.99 6.73
CA ASP A 8 -14.39 17.76 6.41
C ASP A 8 -14.54 16.52 5.52
N LEU A 9 -15.61 15.76 5.78
CA LEU A 9 -16.03 14.66 4.93
C LEU A 9 -16.81 15.19 3.75
N VAL A 10 -16.37 14.86 2.54
CA VAL A 10 -16.99 15.32 1.30
C VAL A 10 -17.32 14.15 0.38
N ILE A 11 -18.29 14.36 -0.50
CA ILE A 11 -18.75 13.38 -1.49
C ILE A 11 -18.40 13.83 -2.92
N PRO A 12 -18.40 12.91 -3.91
CA PRO A 12 -18.14 13.28 -5.30
C PRO A 12 -19.12 14.36 -5.80
N GLY A 13 -18.58 15.39 -6.48
CA GLY A 13 -19.33 16.52 -7.01
C GLY A 13 -19.53 17.68 -6.00
N GLU A 14 -19.19 17.51 -4.75
CA GLU A 14 -19.31 18.58 -3.75
C GLU A 14 -18.30 19.70 -4.03
N VAL A 15 -18.78 20.95 -3.98
CA VAL A 15 -17.96 22.15 -4.22
C VAL A 15 -17.12 22.44 -2.97
N LEU A 16 -15.81 22.53 -3.15
CA LEU A 16 -14.85 22.72 -2.07
C LEU A 16 -14.38 24.19 -1.97
N ALA A 17 -14.12 24.82 -3.09
CA ALA A 17 -13.65 26.21 -3.16
C ALA A 17 -13.80 26.78 -4.58
N ASP A 18 -13.61 28.10 -4.69
CA ASP A 18 -13.45 28.78 -5.97
C ASP A 18 -12.05 28.55 -6.54
N ASP A 19 -11.83 28.92 -7.79
CA ASP A 19 -10.59 28.73 -8.56
C ASP A 19 -9.39 29.57 -8.09
N GLU A 20 -9.57 30.45 -7.09
CA GLU A 20 -8.47 31.09 -6.35
C GLU A 20 -7.57 30.09 -5.61
N TYR A 21 -8.08 28.87 -5.41
CA TYR A 21 -7.35 27.74 -4.81
C TYR A 21 -6.79 26.81 -5.88
N TYR A 22 -5.83 26.00 -5.52
CA TYR A 22 -5.21 25.02 -6.42
C TYR A 22 -5.85 23.64 -6.24
N SER A 23 -6.34 23.10 -7.34
CA SER A 23 -6.84 21.74 -7.40
C SER A 23 -5.69 20.74 -7.20
N GLY A 24 -5.87 19.77 -6.30
CA GLY A 24 -4.94 18.72 -5.98
C GLY A 24 -5.52 17.32 -6.24
N ARG A 25 -4.90 16.31 -5.68
CA ARG A 25 -5.38 14.94 -5.84
C ARG A 25 -6.79 14.77 -5.25
N GLY A 26 -7.66 14.06 -5.96
CA GLY A 26 -9.04 13.81 -5.53
C GLY A 26 -9.98 15.00 -5.75
N THR A 27 -9.57 15.98 -6.56
CA THR A 27 -10.40 17.12 -6.94
C THR A 27 -10.34 17.37 -8.45
N PHE A 28 -11.34 18.05 -8.98
CA PHE A 28 -11.39 18.52 -10.36
C PHE A 28 -11.93 19.95 -10.41
N LYS A 29 -11.75 20.63 -11.54
CA LYS A 29 -12.27 21.97 -11.76
C LYS A 29 -13.46 21.91 -12.70
N GLU A 30 -14.53 22.60 -12.35
CA GLU A 30 -15.74 22.76 -13.14
C GLU A 30 -16.34 24.15 -12.86
N ASP A 31 -16.66 24.89 -13.90
CA ASP A 31 -17.30 26.23 -13.86
C ASP A 31 -16.64 27.20 -12.87
N GLY A 32 -15.30 27.26 -12.85
CA GLY A 32 -14.55 28.16 -11.96
C GLY A 32 -14.56 27.72 -10.49
N LYS A 33 -14.95 26.49 -10.21
CA LYS A 33 -14.98 25.90 -8.86
C LYS A 33 -14.13 24.64 -8.79
N ILE A 34 -13.65 24.35 -7.61
CA ILE A 34 -12.96 23.10 -7.30
C ILE A 34 -13.94 22.18 -6.62
N CYS A 35 -14.17 21.00 -7.21
CA CYS A 35 -15.10 19.99 -6.72
C CYS A 35 -14.35 18.71 -6.31
N SER A 36 -14.95 17.93 -5.40
CA SER A 36 -14.44 16.62 -5.05
C SER A 36 -14.74 15.60 -6.14
N SER A 37 -13.73 14.78 -6.51
CA SER A 37 -13.90 13.66 -7.45
C SER A 37 -14.17 12.32 -6.74
N LEU A 38 -14.11 12.29 -5.39
CA LEU A 38 -14.26 11.07 -4.61
C LEU A 38 -14.80 11.37 -3.20
N MET A 39 -15.29 10.33 -2.52
CA MET A 39 -15.65 10.42 -1.11
C MET A 39 -14.38 10.37 -0.26
N GLY A 40 -14.17 11.35 0.62
CA GLY A 40 -12.97 11.41 1.45
C GLY A 40 -12.92 12.62 2.36
N LEU A 41 -11.76 12.82 2.98
CA LEU A 41 -11.49 13.93 3.87
C LEU A 41 -10.71 15.05 3.15
N VAL A 42 -11.15 16.27 3.35
CA VAL A 42 -10.47 17.47 2.82
C VAL A 42 -9.11 17.65 3.49
N SER A 43 -8.09 17.88 2.69
CA SER A 43 -6.76 18.32 3.14
C SER A 43 -6.39 19.62 2.48
N LEU A 44 -6.32 20.68 3.26
CA LEU A 44 -5.97 22.03 2.82
C LEU A 44 -4.55 22.38 3.29
N ARG A 45 -3.66 22.70 2.33
CA ARG A 45 -2.30 23.20 2.60
C ARG A 45 -1.91 24.24 1.56
N ASN A 46 -1.49 25.43 1.99
CA ASN A 46 -0.98 26.52 1.12
C ASN A 46 -1.88 26.78 -0.09
N LYS A 47 -3.18 26.98 0.14
CA LYS A 47 -4.22 27.16 -0.90
C LYS A 47 -4.39 25.94 -1.85
N LYS A 48 -3.73 24.81 -1.60
CA LYS A 48 -3.94 23.58 -2.37
C LYS A 48 -4.92 22.68 -1.63
N ILE A 49 -6.03 22.35 -2.32
CA ILE A 49 -7.08 21.47 -1.80
C ILE A 49 -6.90 20.08 -2.38
N ARG A 50 -6.93 19.07 -1.52
CA ARG A 50 -6.91 17.65 -1.87
C ARG A 50 -8.02 16.95 -1.12
N VAL A 51 -8.53 15.88 -1.70
CA VAL A 51 -9.43 14.95 -0.98
C VAL A 51 -8.72 13.61 -0.82
N ILE A 52 -8.61 13.17 0.42
CA ILE A 52 -7.97 11.90 0.79
C ILE A 52 -9.08 10.86 0.90
N PRO A 53 -9.10 9.81 0.06
CA PRO A 53 -10.15 8.82 0.11
C PRO A 53 -10.17 8.08 1.45
N LEU A 54 -11.37 7.82 2.00
CA LEU A 54 -11.56 7.04 3.22
C LEU A 54 -11.15 5.58 3.04
N LYS A 55 -11.44 5.02 1.87
CA LYS A 55 -10.98 3.69 1.45
C LYS A 55 -10.40 3.81 0.04
N SER A 56 -9.10 3.66 -0.07
CA SER A 56 -8.45 3.61 -1.37
C SER A 56 -7.92 2.22 -1.64
N LYS A 57 -8.12 1.75 -2.87
CA LYS A 57 -7.37 0.62 -3.39
C LYS A 57 -5.93 1.08 -3.64
N TYR A 58 -4.99 0.20 -3.37
CA TYR A 58 -3.60 0.46 -3.67
C TYR A 58 -3.37 0.59 -5.18
N VAL A 59 -2.72 1.66 -5.59
CA VAL A 59 -2.27 1.87 -6.97
C VAL A 59 -0.76 1.75 -7.01
N PRO A 60 -0.21 0.72 -7.66
CA PRO A 60 1.23 0.49 -7.71
C PRO A 60 2.00 1.62 -8.38
N LYS A 61 3.17 1.92 -7.84
CA LYS A 61 4.14 2.86 -8.41
C LYS A 61 5.51 2.22 -8.44
N LYS A 62 6.29 2.56 -9.46
CA LYS A 62 7.69 2.13 -9.58
C LYS A 62 8.48 2.49 -8.33
N GLY A 63 9.22 1.52 -7.80
CA GLY A 63 10.01 1.67 -6.58
C GLY A 63 9.28 1.31 -5.29
N ASP A 64 7.97 1.14 -5.31
CA ASP A 64 7.20 0.71 -4.13
C ASP A 64 7.68 -0.66 -3.64
N VAL A 65 7.66 -0.85 -2.32
CA VAL A 65 7.83 -2.15 -1.69
C VAL A 65 6.46 -2.68 -1.26
N VAL A 66 6.17 -3.91 -1.63
CA VAL A 66 4.86 -4.53 -1.42
C VAL A 66 4.98 -5.94 -0.88
N ILE A 67 3.93 -6.41 -0.24
CA ILE A 67 3.76 -7.81 0.13
C ILE A 67 2.78 -8.44 -0.85
N GLY A 68 3.16 -9.55 -1.46
CA GLY A 68 2.35 -10.25 -2.43
C GLY A 68 2.23 -11.73 -2.15
N LYS A 69 1.15 -12.33 -2.64
CA LYS A 69 0.88 -13.76 -2.55
C LYS A 69 0.89 -14.39 -3.92
N ILE A 70 1.61 -15.48 -4.09
CA ILE A 70 1.64 -16.22 -5.35
C ILE A 70 0.25 -16.78 -5.64
N LYS A 71 -0.30 -16.41 -6.80
CA LYS A 71 -1.60 -16.88 -7.29
C LYS A 71 -1.48 -18.06 -8.23
N ASP A 72 -0.46 -18.01 -9.10
CA ASP A 72 -0.24 -19.03 -10.12
C ASP A 72 1.24 -19.12 -10.48
N VAL A 73 1.69 -20.29 -10.89
CA VAL A 73 3.06 -20.56 -11.36
C VAL A 73 3.00 -20.90 -12.83
N ARG A 74 3.51 -20.01 -13.68
CA ARG A 74 3.58 -20.19 -15.13
C ARG A 74 4.97 -20.71 -15.56
N PHE A 75 5.15 -20.88 -16.85
CA PHE A 75 6.40 -21.42 -17.40
C PHE A 75 7.66 -20.59 -17.08
N SER A 76 7.54 -19.25 -17.10
CA SER A 76 8.67 -18.32 -16.93
C SER A 76 8.42 -17.21 -15.92
N MET A 77 7.31 -17.26 -15.18
CA MET A 77 6.92 -16.22 -14.24
C MET A 77 5.91 -16.74 -13.21
N TRP A 78 5.78 -15.97 -12.12
CA TRP A 78 4.71 -16.14 -11.14
C TRP A 78 3.70 -15.01 -11.28
N ASP A 79 2.41 -15.35 -11.22
CA ASP A 79 1.35 -14.37 -11.01
C ASP A 79 1.22 -14.10 -9.53
N VAL A 80 1.23 -12.83 -9.15
CA VAL A 80 1.26 -12.39 -7.75
C VAL A 80 0.10 -11.45 -7.47
N ASP A 81 -0.66 -11.75 -6.42
CA ASP A 81 -1.65 -10.83 -5.87
C ASP A 81 -0.96 -9.82 -4.95
N ILE A 82 -0.96 -8.56 -5.33
CA ILE A 82 -0.35 -7.46 -4.58
C ILE A 82 -1.39 -6.55 -3.91
N ASN A 83 -2.57 -7.08 -3.63
CA ASN A 83 -3.68 -6.31 -3.02
C ASN A 83 -4.05 -5.05 -3.83
N SER A 84 -4.07 -5.18 -5.15
CA SER A 84 -4.33 -4.11 -6.11
C SER A 84 -5.24 -4.62 -7.23
N PRO A 85 -6.04 -3.73 -7.87
CA PRO A 85 -6.72 -4.10 -9.11
C PRO A 85 -5.76 -4.39 -10.28
N TYR A 86 -4.48 -4.05 -10.14
CA TYR A 86 -3.44 -4.32 -11.14
C TYR A 86 -2.88 -5.74 -10.96
N SER A 87 -2.57 -6.40 -12.07
CA SER A 87 -1.97 -7.73 -12.06
C SER A 87 -0.47 -7.65 -11.78
N GLY A 88 0.01 -8.36 -10.75
CA GLY A 88 1.43 -8.48 -10.43
C GLY A 88 2.07 -9.67 -11.17
N ILE A 89 3.24 -9.47 -11.72
CA ILE A 89 4.04 -10.48 -12.40
C ILE A 89 5.45 -10.46 -11.84
N LEU A 90 5.93 -11.63 -11.39
CA LEU A 90 7.31 -11.83 -10.98
C LEU A 90 8.01 -12.70 -12.03
N PRO A 91 8.83 -12.14 -12.94
CA PRO A 91 9.57 -12.93 -13.90
C PRO A 91 10.65 -13.78 -13.23
N ALA A 92 10.84 -15.00 -13.71
CA ALA A 92 11.87 -15.90 -13.20
C ALA A 92 13.29 -15.29 -13.29
N PHE A 93 13.54 -14.51 -14.32
CA PHE A 93 14.80 -13.79 -14.51
C PHE A 93 15.13 -12.83 -13.35
N GLU A 94 14.12 -12.20 -12.73
CA GLU A 94 14.32 -11.30 -11.59
C GLU A 94 14.72 -12.04 -10.31
N VAL A 95 14.46 -13.35 -10.24
CA VAL A 95 14.74 -14.18 -9.07
C VAL A 95 16.10 -14.85 -9.16
N PHE A 96 16.40 -15.51 -10.26
CA PHE A 96 17.64 -16.28 -10.43
C PHE A 96 18.39 -16.04 -11.75
N GLY A 97 18.06 -14.92 -12.44
CA GLY A 97 18.77 -14.50 -13.65
C GLY A 97 18.62 -15.52 -14.79
N ARG A 98 19.74 -15.96 -15.35
CA ARG A 98 19.75 -16.90 -16.48
C ARG A 98 19.73 -18.37 -16.08
N GLU A 99 19.76 -18.68 -14.78
CA GLU A 99 19.68 -20.06 -14.31
C GLU A 99 18.28 -20.65 -14.62
N LYS A 100 18.25 -21.92 -14.98
CA LYS A 100 17.01 -22.66 -15.19
C LYS A 100 16.69 -23.44 -13.90
N LYS A 101 15.60 -23.09 -13.24
CA LYS A 101 15.09 -23.78 -12.06
C LYS A 101 13.61 -24.07 -12.24
N GLU A 102 13.11 -25.12 -11.61
CA GLU A 102 11.68 -25.38 -11.54
C GLU A 102 11.02 -24.32 -10.64
N LEU A 103 10.14 -23.51 -11.20
CA LEU A 103 9.58 -22.35 -10.52
C LEU A 103 8.77 -22.73 -9.28
N ASN A 104 7.99 -23.79 -9.34
CA ASN A 104 7.19 -24.30 -8.23
C ASN A 104 8.02 -24.81 -7.03
N LYS A 105 9.28 -25.17 -7.24
CA LYS A 105 10.23 -25.52 -6.15
C LYS A 105 10.84 -24.29 -5.49
N VAL A 106 10.83 -23.16 -6.17
CA VAL A 106 11.35 -21.88 -5.64
C VAL A 106 10.26 -21.15 -4.87
N PHE A 107 9.13 -20.90 -5.53
CA PHE A 107 7.92 -20.35 -4.91
C PHE A 107 6.71 -21.10 -5.47
N ASP A 108 5.80 -21.47 -4.59
CA ASP A 108 4.57 -22.16 -4.94
C ASP A 108 3.34 -21.29 -4.66
N VAL A 109 2.19 -21.72 -5.17
CA VAL A 109 0.90 -21.05 -4.94
C VAL A 109 0.66 -20.93 -3.43
N GLY A 110 0.28 -19.74 -3.00
CA GLY A 110 0.04 -19.43 -1.60
C GLY A 110 1.25 -18.88 -0.83
N ASP A 111 2.45 -18.95 -1.40
CA ASP A 111 3.62 -18.33 -0.79
C ASP A 111 3.48 -16.81 -0.75
N VAL A 112 3.91 -16.21 0.36
CA VAL A 112 3.88 -14.76 0.58
C VAL A 112 5.29 -14.22 0.50
N LEU A 113 5.45 -13.16 -0.30
CA LEU A 113 6.75 -12.58 -0.64
C LEU A 113 6.79 -11.10 -0.31
N PHE A 114 7.97 -10.62 0.06
CA PHE A 114 8.29 -9.20 0.09
C PHE A 114 8.98 -8.81 -1.21
N LEU A 115 8.38 -7.90 -1.96
CA LEU A 115 8.68 -7.61 -3.35
C LEU A 115 8.87 -6.10 -3.58
N ARG A 116 9.56 -5.76 -4.66
CA ARG A 116 9.65 -4.40 -5.16
C ARG A 116 8.93 -4.27 -6.50
N VAL A 117 8.21 -3.18 -6.69
CA VAL A 117 7.65 -2.79 -7.98
C VAL A 117 8.78 -2.25 -8.85
N VAL A 118 9.14 -3.01 -9.89
CA VAL A 118 10.20 -2.64 -10.84
C VAL A 118 9.69 -1.70 -11.90
N ASP A 119 8.50 -1.99 -12.41
CA ASP A 119 7.83 -1.19 -13.44
C ASP A 119 6.33 -1.42 -13.46
N VAL A 120 5.60 -0.45 -14.00
CA VAL A 120 4.14 -0.54 -14.21
C VAL A 120 3.88 -0.14 -15.65
N ASP A 121 3.28 -1.04 -16.44
CA ASP A 121 2.98 -0.77 -17.82
C ASP A 121 1.63 -0.06 -18.04
N GLU A 122 1.38 0.37 -19.27
CA GLU A 122 0.16 1.10 -19.66
C GLU A 122 -1.11 0.23 -19.56
N VAL A 123 -0.95 -1.10 -19.64
CA VAL A 123 -2.06 -2.07 -19.52
C VAL A 123 -2.26 -2.55 -18.07
N LYS A 124 -1.73 -1.82 -17.10
CA LYS A 124 -1.89 -2.07 -15.66
C LYS A 124 -1.30 -3.41 -15.19
N LYS A 125 -0.24 -3.87 -15.85
CA LYS A 125 0.61 -4.97 -15.36
C LYS A 125 1.78 -4.42 -14.56
N VAL A 126 2.03 -5.04 -13.43
CA VAL A 126 3.06 -4.63 -12.49
C VAL A 126 4.18 -5.65 -12.51
N LYS A 127 5.35 -5.24 -13.01
CA LYS A 127 6.56 -6.05 -12.95
C LYS A 127 7.16 -5.96 -11.56
N LEU A 128 7.37 -7.12 -10.93
CA LEU A 128 7.92 -7.25 -9.59
C LEU A 128 9.34 -7.81 -9.65
N GLY A 129 10.12 -7.55 -8.61
CA GLY A 129 11.47 -8.06 -8.44
C GLY A 129 11.81 -8.30 -6.97
N LEU A 130 12.90 -9.02 -6.74
CA LEU A 130 13.42 -9.37 -5.41
C LEU A 130 14.77 -8.69 -5.09
N LYS A 131 15.15 -7.69 -5.86
CA LYS A 131 16.40 -6.94 -5.61
C LYS A 131 16.20 -5.95 -4.47
N GLY A 132 16.77 -6.27 -3.32
CA GLY A 132 16.73 -5.44 -2.14
C GLY A 132 16.95 -6.22 -0.86
N ARG A 133 17.32 -5.50 0.20
CA ARG A 133 17.56 -6.11 1.50
C ARG A 133 16.25 -6.63 2.09
N GLY A 134 16.25 -7.88 2.56
CA GLY A 134 15.11 -8.52 3.21
C GLY A 134 13.99 -8.96 2.27
N MET A 135 14.18 -8.84 0.94
CA MET A 135 13.21 -9.31 -0.04
C MET A 135 13.23 -10.82 -0.22
N GLY A 136 12.08 -11.39 -0.52
CA GLY A 136 11.90 -12.82 -0.73
C GLY A 136 10.72 -13.38 0.05
N LYS A 137 10.70 -14.70 0.20
CA LYS A 137 9.62 -15.44 0.86
C LYS A 137 9.64 -15.24 2.37
N PHE A 138 8.48 -14.90 2.94
CA PHE A 138 8.26 -14.93 4.36
C PHE A 138 8.09 -16.35 4.89
N ARG A 139 8.59 -16.60 6.09
CA ARG A 139 8.46 -17.87 6.79
C ARG A 139 7.75 -17.67 8.12
N GLY A 140 6.54 -18.23 8.23
CA GLY A 140 5.69 -18.07 9.40
C GLY A 140 5.16 -16.64 9.57
N GLY A 141 4.64 -16.35 10.76
CA GLY A 141 4.00 -15.07 11.04
C GLY A 141 2.58 -14.96 10.48
N ILE A 142 2.02 -13.78 10.63
CA ILE A 142 0.67 -13.45 10.14
C ILE A 142 0.72 -12.26 9.20
N ILE A 143 -0.29 -12.16 8.35
CA ILE A 143 -0.53 -10.99 7.50
C ILE A 143 -1.71 -10.21 8.07
N VAL A 144 -1.51 -8.92 8.24
CA VAL A 144 -2.53 -7.96 8.70
C VAL A 144 -2.79 -6.94 7.62
N ASP A 145 -4.06 -6.71 7.33
CA ASP A 145 -4.48 -5.68 6.38
C ASP A 145 -4.59 -4.31 7.06
N ILE A 146 -4.16 -3.29 6.37
CA ILE A 146 -4.39 -1.88 6.73
C ILE A 146 -4.72 -1.10 5.46
N THR A 147 -5.60 -0.12 5.57
CA THR A 147 -5.91 0.77 4.45
C THR A 147 -4.62 1.45 3.97
N PRO A 148 -4.28 1.39 2.66
CA PRO A 148 -3.01 1.92 2.14
C PRO A 148 -2.73 3.38 2.49
N THR A 149 -3.76 4.22 2.61
CA THR A 149 -3.64 5.62 3.04
C THR A 149 -3.21 5.78 4.49
N LYS A 150 -3.40 4.76 5.32
CA LYS A 150 -3.01 4.74 6.74
C LYS A 150 -1.59 4.17 6.98
N VAL A 151 -0.97 3.58 5.97
CA VAL A 151 0.41 3.06 6.06
C VAL A 151 1.41 4.10 6.58
N PRO A 152 1.43 5.36 6.09
CA PRO A 152 2.33 6.37 6.63
C PRO A 152 2.12 6.65 8.12
N ARG A 153 0.90 6.49 8.63
CA ARG A 153 0.58 6.65 10.04
C ARG A 153 1.11 5.50 10.88
N LEU A 154 0.98 4.26 10.39
CA LEU A 154 1.55 3.08 11.02
C LEU A 154 3.08 3.17 11.12
N ILE A 155 3.75 3.68 10.09
CA ILE A 155 5.19 3.89 10.10
C ILE A 155 5.56 5.02 11.07
N GLY A 156 4.83 6.12 11.03
CA GLY A 156 5.09 7.33 11.82
C GLY A 156 6.27 8.16 11.27
N LYS A 157 6.49 9.32 11.89
CA LYS A 157 7.58 10.23 11.50
C LYS A 157 8.93 9.53 11.74
N LYS A 158 9.73 9.37 10.67
CA LYS A 158 11.02 8.66 10.71
C LYS A 158 10.94 7.22 11.28
N GLY A 159 9.81 6.57 11.15
CA GLY A 159 9.61 5.21 11.66
C GLY A 159 9.31 5.12 13.16
N SER A 160 9.00 6.23 13.83
CA SER A 160 8.80 6.27 15.29
C SER A 160 7.69 5.33 15.78
N MET A 161 6.55 5.30 15.09
CA MET A 161 5.42 4.45 15.50
C MET A 161 5.74 2.97 15.32
N ILE A 162 6.23 2.57 14.16
CA ILE A 162 6.54 1.17 13.87
C ILE A 162 7.65 0.64 14.80
N ASN A 163 8.67 1.46 15.09
CA ASN A 163 9.74 1.06 16.00
C ASN A 163 9.23 0.89 17.44
N MET A 164 8.37 1.79 17.90
CA MET A 164 7.72 1.67 19.21
C MET A 164 6.92 0.37 19.32
N ILE A 165 6.16 0.00 18.29
CA ILE A 165 5.40 -1.26 18.27
C ILE A 165 6.35 -2.46 18.30
N LYS A 166 7.42 -2.45 17.51
CA LYS A 166 8.44 -3.52 17.51
C LYS A 166 9.09 -3.70 18.89
N ASP A 167 9.45 -2.60 19.54
CA ASP A 167 10.09 -2.63 20.87
C ASP A 167 9.14 -3.13 21.96
N LYS A 168 7.87 -2.76 21.89
CA LYS A 168 6.85 -3.18 22.88
C LYS A 168 6.40 -4.63 22.72
N THR A 169 6.32 -5.13 21.50
CA THR A 169 5.80 -6.48 21.19
C THR A 169 6.91 -7.50 20.94
N ASN A 170 8.13 -7.05 20.74
CA ASN A 170 9.28 -7.87 20.31
C ASN A 170 9.00 -8.63 19.00
N CYS A 171 8.05 -8.15 18.19
CA CYS A 171 7.71 -8.72 16.89
C CYS A 171 8.60 -8.15 15.78
N LYS A 172 8.90 -8.99 14.79
CA LYS A 172 9.38 -8.52 13.49
C LYS A 172 8.18 -8.04 12.69
N ILE A 173 8.26 -6.83 12.16
CA ILE A 173 7.17 -6.21 11.39
C ILE A 173 7.75 -5.68 10.09
N ILE A 174 7.15 -6.08 8.96
CA ILE A 174 7.45 -5.55 7.64
C ILE A 174 6.16 -4.99 7.04
N VAL A 175 6.21 -3.74 6.60
CA VAL A 175 5.07 -3.02 6.05
C VAL A 175 5.22 -2.88 4.55
N GLY A 176 4.24 -3.39 3.81
CA GLY A 176 4.08 -3.14 2.38
C GLY A 176 3.29 -1.84 2.14
N GLN A 177 3.69 -1.08 1.13
CA GLN A 177 2.97 0.15 0.74
C GLN A 177 1.58 -0.14 0.17
N ASN A 178 1.30 -1.40 -0.15
CA ASN A 178 -0.01 -1.89 -0.59
C ASN A 178 -1.00 -2.20 0.54
N GLY A 179 -0.67 -1.85 1.78
CA GLY A 179 -1.55 -2.06 2.93
C GLY A 179 -1.51 -3.46 3.52
N LEU A 180 -0.54 -4.29 3.15
CA LEU A 180 -0.28 -5.57 3.80
C LEU A 180 0.90 -5.42 4.76
N VAL A 181 0.76 -6.01 5.95
CA VAL A 181 1.76 -5.98 7.01
C VAL A 181 2.05 -7.41 7.45
N TRP A 182 3.31 -7.80 7.39
CA TRP A 182 3.75 -9.08 7.94
C TRP A 182 4.27 -8.89 9.36
N VAL A 183 3.78 -9.74 10.26
CA VAL A 183 4.10 -9.71 11.69
C VAL A 183 4.54 -11.09 12.12
N LYS A 184 5.69 -11.21 12.79
CA LYS A 184 6.18 -12.46 13.35
C LYS A 184 6.78 -12.26 14.72
N GLY A 185 6.29 -13.05 15.68
CA GLY A 185 6.74 -13.09 17.06
C GLY A 185 6.08 -14.24 17.80
N ASP A 186 5.94 -14.12 19.11
CA ASP A 186 5.10 -15.01 19.88
C ASP A 186 3.63 -14.82 19.52
N GLU A 187 2.83 -15.87 19.54
CA GLU A 187 1.44 -15.85 19.06
C GLU A 187 0.59 -14.76 19.73
N ASP A 188 0.70 -14.60 21.04
CA ASP A 188 -0.01 -13.54 21.79
C ASP A 188 0.44 -12.14 21.35
N MET A 189 1.74 -11.97 21.05
CA MET A 189 2.28 -10.69 20.60
C MET A 189 1.93 -10.39 19.15
N GLU A 190 1.82 -11.40 18.31
CA GLU A 190 1.31 -11.26 16.94
C GLU A 190 -0.14 -10.76 16.96
N GLN A 191 -1.01 -11.32 17.82
CA GLN A 191 -2.40 -10.88 17.97
C GLN A 191 -2.48 -9.46 18.55
N LEU A 192 -1.69 -9.15 19.57
CA LEU A 192 -1.62 -7.80 20.11
C LEU A 192 -1.18 -6.77 19.06
N THR A 193 -0.19 -7.11 18.24
CA THR A 193 0.28 -6.25 17.15
C THR A 193 -0.82 -6.03 16.12
N LYS A 194 -1.58 -7.05 15.77
CA LYS A 194 -2.74 -6.94 14.88
C LYS A 194 -3.79 -5.98 15.44
N GLU A 195 -4.11 -6.08 16.72
CA GLU A 195 -5.06 -5.16 17.39
C GLU A 195 -4.56 -3.72 17.37
N ILE A 196 -3.27 -3.50 17.64
CA ILE A 196 -2.65 -2.16 17.58
C ILE A 196 -2.73 -1.57 16.17
N ILE A 197 -2.48 -2.37 15.15
CA ILE A 197 -2.58 -1.93 13.74
C ILE A 197 -4.02 -1.52 13.41
N HIS A 198 -5.01 -2.30 13.82
CA HIS A 198 -6.42 -1.99 13.61
C HIS A 198 -6.87 -0.73 14.39
N MET A 199 -6.36 -0.51 15.60
CA MET A 199 -6.59 0.73 16.34
C MET A 199 -6.05 1.95 15.62
N ILE A 200 -4.82 1.87 15.08
CA ILE A 200 -4.21 2.95 14.29
C ILE A 200 -5.02 3.23 13.02
N GLU A 201 -5.54 2.19 12.38
CA GLU A 201 -6.40 2.32 11.20
C GLU A 201 -7.73 3.03 11.54
N ALA A 202 -8.32 2.70 12.67
CA ALA A 202 -9.60 3.25 13.11
C ALA A 202 -9.53 4.73 13.54
N GLU A 203 -8.36 5.21 13.94
CA GLU A 203 -8.19 6.61 14.28
C GLU A 203 -8.30 7.53 13.04
N ALA A 204 -9.06 8.61 13.18
CA ALA A 204 -9.30 9.59 12.10
C ALA A 204 -8.07 10.47 11.76
#